data_cfc13a67fe423e4ebe3c69334b15894f
#
_entry.id   cfc13a67fe423e4ebe3c69334b15894f
#
_cell.length_a   1.000
_cell.length_b   1.000
_cell.length_c   1.000
_cell.angle_alpha   90.00
_cell.angle_beta   90.00
_cell.angle_gamma   90.00
#
_symmetry.space_group_name_H-M   'P 1'
#
loop_
_entity.id
_entity.type
_entity.pdbx_description
1 polymer ?
#
loop_
_entity_poly.entity_id
_entity_poly.type
_entity_poly.pdbx_seq_one_letter_code
_entity_poly.pdbx_strand_id
1 'polypeptide(L)'
;MDIQPYLSFEGRCDEAIEFYKKAIDAKVDMLMRFKESPDQSMVTPESKEKVMHAALTAGKAQLLMSDGRCTGSANFNGIALALSVETEADAERMFNALANGGKVNMPLTKTFFSPKFGMVADKFGVGWMVLVEH
;
A
#
# COMPACT_ATOMS: atom_id res chain seq x y z
N MET A 1 7.55 6.49 -20.73
CA MET A 1 8.02 6.64 -19.34
C MET A 1 6.89 6.33 -18.39
N ASP A 2 7.17 5.64 -17.30
CA ASP A 2 6.19 5.31 -16.30
C ASP A 2 6.82 5.46 -14.91
N ILE A 3 6.07 5.98 -13.95
CA ILE A 3 6.54 6.15 -12.58
C ILE A 3 5.54 5.45 -11.67
N GLN A 4 6.03 4.52 -10.86
CA GLN A 4 5.19 3.73 -9.98
C GLN A 4 5.76 3.77 -8.56
N PRO A 5 4.90 3.79 -7.53
CA PRO A 5 5.39 3.66 -6.17
C PRO A 5 5.96 2.26 -5.95
N TYR A 6 7.08 2.21 -5.25
CA TYR A 6 7.72 0.96 -4.85
C TYR A 6 7.84 0.97 -3.33
N LEU A 7 7.12 0.07 -2.68
CA LEU A 7 7.00 0.07 -1.23
C LEU A 7 7.74 -1.12 -0.64
N SER A 8 8.67 -0.86 0.29
CA SER A 8 9.42 -1.90 0.98
C SER A 8 8.85 -2.08 2.37
N PHE A 9 8.24 -3.24 2.62
CA PHE A 9 7.57 -3.53 3.88
C PHE A 9 8.46 -4.24 4.88
N GLU A 10 9.69 -4.56 4.51
CA GLU A 10 10.76 -5.04 5.38
C GLU A 10 10.35 -6.24 6.24
N GLY A 11 9.65 -7.19 5.64
CA GLY A 11 9.24 -8.44 6.29
C GLY A 11 7.73 -8.61 6.41
N ARG A 12 6.94 -7.56 6.15
CA ARG A 12 5.48 -7.60 6.30
C ARG A 12 4.73 -7.51 4.97
N CYS A 13 5.41 -7.79 3.85
CA CYS A 13 4.79 -7.61 2.54
C CYS A 13 3.58 -8.52 2.31
N ASP A 14 3.63 -9.79 2.74
CA ASP A 14 2.49 -10.69 2.62
C ASP A 14 1.26 -10.13 3.34
N GLU A 15 1.46 -9.62 4.55
CA GLU A 15 0.39 -9.00 5.33
C GLU A 15 -0.15 -7.76 4.62
N ALA A 16 0.73 -6.94 4.07
CA ALA A 16 0.34 -5.73 3.35
C ALA A 16 -0.46 -6.05 2.09
N ILE A 17 -0.05 -7.07 1.33
CA ILE A 17 -0.79 -7.50 0.14
C ILE A 17 -2.23 -7.86 0.50
N GLU A 18 -2.42 -8.70 1.51
CA GLU A 18 -3.77 -9.10 1.93
C GLU A 18 -4.57 -7.91 2.44
N PHE A 19 -3.92 -6.98 3.14
CA PHE A 19 -4.56 -5.77 3.63
C PHE A 19 -5.09 -4.91 2.48
N TYR A 20 -4.26 -4.65 1.46
CA TYR A 20 -4.67 -3.79 0.34
C TYR A 20 -5.68 -4.47 -0.58
N LYS A 21 -5.66 -5.79 -0.69
CA LYS A 21 -6.70 -6.51 -1.43
C LYS A 21 -8.08 -6.22 -0.85
N LYS A 22 -8.18 -6.10 0.48
CA LYS A 22 -9.44 -5.83 1.16
C LYS A 22 -9.75 -4.33 1.24
N ALA A 23 -8.73 -3.51 1.53
CA ALA A 23 -8.96 -2.09 1.81
C ALA A 23 -9.24 -1.27 0.56
N ILE A 24 -8.54 -1.55 -0.54
CA ILE A 24 -8.65 -0.76 -1.77
C ILE A 24 -8.91 -1.60 -3.01
N ASP A 25 -9.40 -2.82 -2.81
CA ASP A 25 -9.76 -3.75 -3.89
C ASP A 25 -8.59 -4.04 -4.83
N ALA A 26 -7.37 -4.09 -4.30
CA ALA A 26 -6.18 -4.38 -5.09
C ALA A 26 -6.17 -5.83 -5.55
N LYS A 27 -5.57 -6.06 -6.72
CA LYS A 27 -5.39 -7.40 -7.30
C LYS A 27 -3.91 -7.68 -7.48
N VAL A 28 -3.50 -8.89 -7.14
CA VAL A 28 -2.12 -9.31 -7.34
C VAL A 28 -1.91 -9.71 -8.80
N ASP A 29 -1.04 -9.00 -9.50
CA ASP A 29 -0.71 -9.30 -10.89
C ASP A 29 0.50 -10.24 -10.97
N MET A 30 1.44 -10.10 -10.02
CA MET A 30 2.66 -10.89 -10.00
C MET A 30 3.20 -10.91 -8.58
N LEU A 31 3.75 -12.05 -8.17
CA LEU A 31 4.41 -12.20 -6.88
C LEU A 31 5.56 -13.19 -7.04
N MET A 32 6.76 -12.77 -6.61
CA MET A 32 7.94 -13.62 -6.62
C MET A 32 8.58 -13.59 -5.23
N ARG A 33 8.83 -14.77 -4.68
CA ARG A 33 9.53 -14.90 -3.40
C ARG A 33 11.01 -15.00 -3.64
N PHE A 34 11.81 -14.71 -2.62
CA PHE A 34 13.27 -14.76 -2.75
C PHE A 34 13.77 -16.13 -3.20
N LYS A 35 13.14 -17.22 -2.73
CA LYS A 35 13.52 -18.58 -3.13
C LYS A 35 13.34 -18.86 -4.62
N GLU A 36 12.54 -18.07 -5.30
CA GLU A 36 12.26 -18.21 -6.72
C GLU A 36 13.21 -17.39 -7.60
N SER A 37 14.11 -16.62 -6.99
CA SER A 37 15.04 -15.77 -7.72
C SER A 37 16.04 -16.62 -8.51
N PRO A 38 16.32 -16.26 -9.78
CA PRO A 38 17.41 -16.92 -10.54
C PRO A 38 18.77 -16.74 -9.86
N ASP A 39 18.97 -15.64 -9.15
CA ASP A 39 20.19 -15.36 -8.39
C ASP A 39 19.93 -15.63 -6.92
N GLN A 40 20.53 -16.71 -6.40
CA GLN A 40 20.37 -17.11 -5.00
C GLN A 40 21.43 -16.53 -4.08
N SER A 41 22.35 -15.72 -4.61
CA SER A 41 23.49 -15.22 -3.82
C SER A 41 23.07 -14.35 -2.63
N MET A 42 21.91 -13.67 -2.74
CA MET A 42 21.40 -12.79 -1.69
C MET A 42 20.26 -13.42 -0.88
N VAL A 43 19.94 -14.68 -1.13
CA VAL A 43 18.85 -15.36 -0.45
C VAL A 43 19.39 -16.05 0.81
N THR A 44 18.74 -15.80 1.95
CA THR A 44 19.09 -16.42 3.23
C THR A 44 17.95 -17.35 3.67
N PRO A 45 18.21 -18.27 4.62
CA PRO A 45 17.13 -19.09 5.17
C PRO A 45 15.98 -18.26 5.75
N GLU A 46 16.27 -17.07 6.29
CA GLU A 46 15.28 -16.19 6.88
C GLU A 46 14.44 -15.47 5.82
N SER A 47 15.02 -15.20 4.64
CA SER A 47 14.35 -14.41 3.60
C SER A 47 13.67 -15.25 2.51
N LYS A 48 14.00 -16.54 2.40
CA LYS A 48 13.56 -17.36 1.27
C LYS A 48 12.06 -17.36 1.02
N GLU A 49 11.26 -17.30 2.08
CA GLU A 49 9.79 -17.28 1.98
C GLU A 49 9.22 -15.85 1.88
N LYS A 50 10.06 -14.84 1.99
CA LYS A 50 9.63 -13.45 1.93
C LYS A 50 9.46 -13.01 0.48
N VAL A 51 8.74 -11.90 0.29
CA VAL A 51 8.43 -11.37 -1.04
C VAL A 51 9.61 -10.56 -1.55
N MET A 52 10.23 -11.05 -2.64
CA MET A 52 11.27 -10.31 -3.32
C MET A 52 10.66 -9.17 -4.16
N HIS A 53 9.57 -9.46 -4.84
CA HIS A 53 8.90 -8.49 -5.69
C HIS A 53 7.44 -8.88 -5.90
N ALA A 54 6.56 -7.91 -5.83
CA ALA A 54 5.15 -8.08 -6.15
C ALA A 54 4.63 -6.86 -6.88
N ALA A 55 3.63 -7.07 -7.73
CA ALA A 55 2.94 -6.00 -8.42
C ALA A 55 1.44 -6.18 -8.20
N LEU A 56 0.78 -5.12 -7.71
CA LEU A 56 -0.64 -5.09 -7.48
C LEU A 56 -1.28 -4.00 -8.33
N THR A 57 -2.43 -4.28 -8.91
CA THR A 57 -3.24 -3.26 -9.58
C THR A 57 -4.32 -2.79 -8.63
N ALA A 58 -4.40 -1.48 -8.44
CA ALA A 58 -5.46 -0.84 -7.66
C ALA A 58 -6.02 0.31 -8.50
N GLY A 59 -7.26 0.17 -8.95
CA GLY A 59 -7.85 1.13 -9.88
C GLY A 59 -7.03 1.22 -11.16
N LYS A 60 -6.54 2.42 -11.47
CA LYS A 60 -5.73 2.67 -12.67
C LYS A 60 -4.23 2.60 -12.39
N ALA A 61 -3.84 2.39 -11.13
CA ALA A 61 -2.45 2.42 -10.74
C ALA A 61 -1.93 1.03 -10.43
N GLN A 62 -0.62 0.90 -10.48
CA GLN A 62 0.08 -0.30 -10.07
C GLN A 62 0.99 0.02 -8.91
N LEU A 63 0.90 -0.78 -7.85
CA LEU A 63 1.78 -0.67 -6.69
C LEU A 63 2.81 -1.79 -6.76
N LEU A 64 4.08 -1.42 -6.69
CA LEU A 64 5.17 -2.39 -6.62
C LEU A 64 5.56 -2.54 -5.16
N MET A 65 5.79 -3.77 -4.72
CA MET A 65 5.98 -4.08 -3.31
C MET A 65 7.08 -5.12 -3.12
N SER A 66 7.74 -5.05 -1.99
CA SER A 66 8.81 -5.98 -1.64
C SER A 66 8.98 -6.01 -0.12
N ASP A 67 9.64 -7.06 0.36
CA ASP A 67 10.14 -7.08 1.74
C ASP A 67 11.52 -6.43 1.86
N GLY A 68 12.05 -5.92 0.75
CA GLY A 68 13.31 -5.19 0.76
C GLY A 68 14.45 -6.03 1.34
N ARG A 69 15.09 -5.52 2.38
CA ARG A 69 16.18 -6.21 3.06
C ARG A 69 15.71 -7.04 4.25
N CYS A 70 14.39 -7.10 4.49
CA CYS A 70 13.79 -7.85 5.60
C CYS A 70 14.32 -7.40 6.97
N THR A 71 14.49 -6.08 7.15
CA THR A 71 15.02 -5.52 8.40
C THR A 71 14.02 -5.58 9.55
N GLY A 72 12.72 -5.77 9.23
CA GLY A 72 11.66 -5.74 10.23
C GLY A 72 11.16 -4.33 10.54
N SER A 73 11.73 -3.30 9.91
CA SER A 73 11.38 -1.91 10.19
C SER A 73 11.27 -1.11 8.89
N ALA A 74 10.04 -0.84 8.46
CA ALA A 74 9.77 -0.02 7.30
C ALA A 74 9.60 1.45 7.70
N ASN A 75 9.93 2.36 6.77
CA ASN A 75 9.78 3.79 7.00
C ASN A 75 9.23 4.43 5.72
N PHE A 76 8.04 5.01 5.83
CA PHE A 76 7.36 5.67 4.72
C PHE A 76 7.14 7.16 4.98
N ASN A 77 7.97 7.76 5.83
CA ASN A 77 7.85 9.17 6.18
C ASN A 77 8.09 10.07 4.96
N GLY A 78 7.33 11.14 4.86
CA GLY A 78 7.49 12.15 3.82
C GLY A 78 6.84 11.80 2.49
N ILE A 79 6.14 10.67 2.41
CA ILE A 79 5.44 10.23 1.20
C ILE A 79 4.00 9.88 1.57
N ALA A 80 3.07 10.23 0.70
CA ALA A 80 1.68 9.79 0.81
C ALA A 80 1.18 9.38 -0.57
N LEU A 81 0.30 8.39 -0.59
CA LEU A 81 -0.38 7.97 -1.83
C LEU A 81 -1.76 8.61 -1.85
N ALA A 82 -2.09 9.25 -2.95
CA ALA A 82 -3.39 9.91 -3.12
C ALA A 82 -4.35 8.93 -3.79
N LEU A 83 -5.41 8.59 -3.08
CA LEU A 83 -6.46 7.69 -3.57
C LEU A 83 -7.68 8.51 -3.92
N SER A 84 -7.95 8.65 -5.23
CA SER A 84 -9.12 9.37 -5.73
C SER A 84 -10.20 8.38 -6.09
N VAL A 85 -11.40 8.60 -5.57
CA VAL A 85 -12.56 7.75 -5.83
C VAL A 85 -13.71 8.58 -6.36
N GLU A 86 -14.71 7.91 -6.96
CA GLU A 86 -15.81 8.60 -7.63
C GLU A 86 -16.96 8.95 -6.68
N THR A 87 -17.15 8.18 -5.59
CA THR A 87 -18.29 8.35 -4.70
C THR A 87 -17.86 8.55 -3.26
N GLU A 88 -18.71 9.25 -2.49
CA GLU A 88 -18.47 9.42 -1.07
C GLU A 88 -18.54 8.09 -0.32
N ALA A 89 -19.40 7.16 -0.76
CA ALA A 89 -19.51 5.84 -0.15
C ALA A 89 -18.21 5.07 -0.27
N ASP A 90 -17.57 5.10 -1.45
CA ASP A 90 -16.28 4.45 -1.65
C ASP A 90 -15.19 5.11 -0.80
N ALA A 91 -15.20 6.44 -0.72
CA ALA A 91 -14.24 7.15 0.10
C ALA A 91 -14.34 6.71 1.57
N GLU A 92 -15.55 6.66 2.11
CA GLU A 92 -15.76 6.24 3.48
C GLU A 92 -15.33 4.79 3.71
N ARG A 93 -15.70 3.88 2.82
CA ARG A 93 -15.35 2.47 2.93
C ARG A 93 -13.84 2.27 2.92
N MET A 94 -13.17 2.84 1.95
CA MET A 94 -11.73 2.67 1.79
C MET A 94 -10.94 3.38 2.88
N PHE A 95 -11.37 4.59 3.26
CA PHE A 95 -10.74 5.34 4.34
C PHE A 95 -10.80 4.56 5.66
N ASN A 96 -11.98 4.04 6.01
CA ASN A 96 -12.15 3.29 7.24
C ASN A 96 -11.34 2.00 7.24
N ALA A 97 -11.27 1.31 6.09
CA ALA A 97 -10.47 0.10 5.97
C ALA A 97 -8.97 0.40 6.11
N LEU A 98 -8.48 1.46 5.47
CA LEU A 98 -7.08 1.87 5.60
C LEU A 98 -6.74 2.30 7.02
N ALA A 99 -7.69 2.89 7.74
CA ALA A 99 -7.49 3.34 9.11
C ALA A 99 -7.43 2.19 10.12
N ASN A 100 -7.89 1.01 9.75
CA ASN A 100 -7.94 -0.13 10.66
C ASN A 100 -6.53 -0.56 11.08
N GLY A 101 -6.20 -0.41 12.35
CA GLY A 101 -4.87 -0.67 12.89
C GLY A 101 -3.87 0.44 12.62
N GLY A 102 -4.30 1.51 11.97
CA GLY A 102 -3.48 2.66 11.66
C GLY A 102 -3.87 3.89 12.47
N LYS A 103 -3.63 5.07 11.87
CA LYS A 103 -3.87 6.34 12.56
C LYS A 103 -4.54 7.33 11.61
N VAL A 104 -5.69 7.88 12.02
CA VAL A 104 -6.35 8.95 11.28
C VAL A 104 -5.64 10.25 11.62
N ASN A 105 -5.05 10.90 10.61
CA ASN A 105 -4.39 12.19 10.76
C ASN A 105 -5.35 13.34 10.50
N MET A 106 -6.29 13.15 9.57
CA MET A 106 -7.34 14.11 9.27
C MET A 106 -8.60 13.33 8.88
N PRO A 107 -9.68 13.42 9.68
CA PRO A 107 -10.92 12.70 9.34
C PRO A 107 -11.48 13.15 7.98
N LEU A 108 -12.25 12.26 7.34
CA LEU A 108 -12.95 12.62 6.11
C LEU A 108 -13.88 13.81 6.36
N THR A 109 -13.71 14.86 5.58
CA THR A 109 -14.50 16.07 5.71
C THR A 109 -14.59 16.78 4.36
N LYS A 110 -15.60 17.62 4.24
CA LYS A 110 -15.75 18.46 3.05
C LYS A 110 -14.70 19.56 3.05
N THR A 111 -14.06 19.76 1.89
CA THR A 111 -13.12 20.86 1.68
C THR A 111 -13.58 21.67 0.47
N PHE A 112 -12.87 22.77 0.15
CA PHE A 112 -13.21 23.58 -1.01
C PHE A 112 -12.93 22.84 -2.34
N PHE A 113 -12.09 21.80 -2.32
CA PHE A 113 -11.70 21.07 -3.54
C PHE A 113 -12.29 19.68 -3.63
N SER A 114 -12.93 19.18 -2.58
CA SER A 114 -13.52 17.83 -2.58
C SER A 114 -14.70 17.74 -1.60
N PRO A 115 -15.77 17.01 -1.97
CA PRO A 115 -16.87 16.76 -1.04
C PRO A 115 -16.47 15.88 0.14
N LYS A 116 -15.42 15.05 0.00
CA LYS A 116 -14.86 14.23 1.09
C LYS A 116 -13.36 14.11 0.88
N PHE A 117 -12.59 14.55 1.87
CA PHE A 117 -11.14 14.46 1.87
C PHE A 117 -10.66 14.08 3.27
N GLY A 118 -9.71 13.16 3.35
CA GLY A 118 -9.12 12.79 4.63
C GLY A 118 -7.71 12.26 4.46
N MET A 119 -7.00 12.16 5.58
CA MET A 119 -5.62 11.68 5.62
C MET A 119 -5.49 10.61 6.69
N VAL A 120 -4.83 9.52 6.36
CA VAL A 120 -4.67 8.38 7.25
C VAL A 120 -3.31 7.74 7.02
N ALA A 121 -2.67 7.26 8.09
CA ALA A 121 -1.54 6.35 7.97
C ALA A 121 -2.05 4.95 8.26
N ASP A 122 -1.78 3.99 7.35
CA ASP A 122 -2.27 2.64 7.56
C ASP A 122 -1.42 1.92 8.62
N LYS A 123 -1.78 0.67 8.91
CA LYS A 123 -1.10 -0.10 9.97
C LYS A 123 0.39 -0.34 9.69
N PHE A 124 0.84 -0.16 8.45
CA PHE A 124 2.24 -0.30 8.07
C PHE A 124 2.99 1.03 8.09
N GLY A 125 2.28 2.14 8.30
CA GLY A 125 2.86 3.47 8.30
C GLY A 125 2.83 4.17 6.96
N VAL A 126 2.21 3.57 5.94
CA VAL A 126 2.05 4.24 4.64
C VAL A 126 0.97 5.31 4.76
N GLY A 127 1.31 6.54 4.37
CA GLY A 127 0.37 7.66 4.37
C GLY A 127 -0.55 7.62 3.16
N TRP A 128 -1.83 7.88 3.38
CA TRP A 128 -2.84 7.92 2.34
C TRP A 128 -3.64 9.22 2.44
N MET A 129 -3.90 9.81 1.29
CA MET A 129 -4.88 10.89 1.14
C MET A 129 -6.04 10.29 0.38
N VAL A 130 -7.24 10.31 0.96
CA VAL A 130 -8.43 9.78 0.31
C VAL A 130 -9.34 10.94 -0.04
N LEU A 131 -9.75 11.02 -1.31
CA LEU A 131 -10.60 12.12 -1.77
C LEU A 131 -11.58 11.66 -2.84
N VAL A 132 -12.70 12.36 -2.86
CA VAL A 132 -13.70 12.20 -3.91
C VAL A 132 -13.41 13.24 -4.98
N GLU A 133 -13.37 12.81 -6.23
CA GLU A 133 -13.20 13.71 -7.36
C GLU A 133 -14.51 14.45 -7.65
N HIS A 134 -14.37 15.68 -8.14
CA HIS A 134 -15.50 16.45 -8.63
C HIS A 134 -15.86 16.05 -10.04
#